data_82c9a720574bf91b810246c195c813b9
#
_entry.id   82c9a720574bf91b810246c195c813b9
#
_cell.length_a   1.000
_cell.length_b   1.000
_cell.length_c   1.000
_cell.angle_alpha   90.00
_cell.angle_beta   90.00
_cell.angle_gamma   90.00
#
_symmetry.space_group_name_H-M   'P 1'
#
loop_
_entity.id
_entity.type
_entity.pdbx_description
1 polymer ?
#
loop_
_entity_poly.entity_id
_entity_poly.type
_entity_poly.pdbx_seq_one_letter_code
_entity_poly.pdbx_strand_id
1 'polypeptide(L)'
;MTVQEFKMVYDLHFDAIRRYLTYRSGDLDLSSDIAQDVFMKVWTKKIEITNGNIKSLLYKMAGEDFISHLRYKKVESNYLNTLDFIIINQEEDDNFYAEKKKEFKKALSELQEKQRVVFMMNKMDGLTYSEIAQSLGLSKKAIEKRMSQALSTLKINLQVL
;
A
#
# COMPACT_ATOMS: atom_id res chain seq x y z
N MET A 1 16.28 21.36 -2.24
CA MET A 1 16.04 20.51 -1.04
C MET A 1 17.32 20.32 -0.27
N THR A 2 17.30 20.63 1.00
CA THR A 2 18.45 20.37 1.89
C THR A 2 18.48 18.91 2.33
N VAL A 3 19.64 18.47 2.85
CA VAL A 3 19.77 17.11 3.41
C VAL A 3 18.78 16.89 4.56
N GLN A 4 18.56 17.91 5.39
CA GLN A 4 17.61 17.84 6.51
C GLN A 4 16.16 17.71 6.03
N GLU A 5 15.79 18.47 5.02
CA GLU A 5 14.45 18.37 4.41
C GLU A 5 14.23 17.01 3.78
N PHE A 6 15.22 16.49 3.07
CA PHE A 6 15.15 15.15 2.48
C PHE A 6 14.99 14.08 3.56
N LYS A 7 15.78 14.16 4.63
CA LYS A 7 15.68 13.22 5.74
C LYS A 7 14.30 13.24 6.36
N MET A 8 13.71 14.41 6.53
CA MET A 8 12.36 14.55 7.09
C MET A 8 11.32 13.88 6.19
N VAL A 9 11.39 14.12 4.89
CA VAL A 9 10.48 13.51 3.91
C VAL A 9 10.64 11.98 3.90
N TYR A 10 11.87 11.51 3.93
CA TYR A 10 12.17 10.08 3.98
C TYR A 10 11.58 9.43 5.23
N ASP A 11 11.87 10.00 6.40
CA ASP A 11 11.41 9.45 7.67
C ASP A 11 9.87 9.43 7.78
N LEU A 12 9.20 10.44 7.21
CA LEU A 12 7.75 10.55 7.27
C LEU A 12 7.03 9.62 6.28
N HIS A 13 7.61 9.38 5.11
CA HIS A 13 6.86 8.79 3.99
C HIS A 13 7.38 7.46 3.49
N PHE A 14 8.62 7.09 3.79
CA PHE A 14 9.22 5.88 3.21
C PHE A 14 8.41 4.61 3.53
N ASP A 15 8.05 4.42 4.78
CA ASP A 15 7.33 3.21 5.20
C ASP A 15 5.93 3.14 4.57
N ALA A 16 5.25 4.28 4.47
CA ALA A 16 3.92 4.34 3.85
C ALA A 16 3.98 3.99 2.36
N ILE A 17 4.99 4.50 1.65
CA ILE A 17 5.20 4.20 0.23
C ILE A 17 5.55 2.72 0.04
N ARG A 18 6.43 2.18 0.88
CA ARG A 18 6.77 0.75 0.84
C ARG A 18 5.54 -0.12 1.09
N ARG A 19 4.72 0.20 2.08
CA ARG A 19 3.47 -0.53 2.35
C ARG A 19 2.52 -0.49 1.16
N TYR A 20 2.33 0.69 0.57
CA TYR A 20 1.50 0.84 -0.63
C TYR A 20 1.96 -0.10 -1.75
N LEU A 21 3.25 -0.12 -2.03
CA LEU A 21 3.84 -1.00 -3.04
C LEU A 21 3.65 -2.48 -2.67
N THR A 22 3.74 -2.80 -1.39
CA THR A 22 3.51 -4.16 -0.90
C THR A 22 2.04 -4.57 -1.07
N TYR A 23 1.11 -3.67 -0.84
CA TYR A 23 -0.32 -3.94 -1.06
C TYR A 23 -0.61 -4.25 -2.53
N ARG A 24 0.13 -3.64 -3.44
CA ARG A 24 0.00 -3.87 -4.88
C ARG A 24 0.71 -5.14 -5.35
N SER A 25 1.96 -5.32 -4.94
CA SER A 25 2.85 -6.34 -5.50
C SER A 25 2.84 -7.65 -4.74
N GLY A 26 2.60 -7.61 -3.43
CA GLY A 26 2.78 -8.77 -2.57
C GLY A 26 4.24 -9.18 -2.36
N ASP A 27 5.18 -8.32 -2.72
CA ASP A 27 6.62 -8.60 -2.68
C ASP A 27 7.34 -7.49 -1.91
N LEU A 28 7.83 -7.83 -0.72
CA LEU A 28 8.51 -6.88 0.17
C LEU A 28 9.82 -6.37 -0.40
N ASP A 29 10.60 -7.25 -1.03
CA ASP A 29 11.91 -6.87 -1.58
C ASP A 29 11.75 -5.92 -2.75
N LEU A 30 10.84 -6.23 -3.66
CA LEU A 30 10.50 -5.35 -4.79
C LEU A 30 9.98 -4.01 -4.29
N SER A 31 9.11 -4.02 -3.29
CA SER A 31 8.55 -2.79 -2.71
C SER A 31 9.63 -1.91 -2.11
N SER A 32 10.57 -2.50 -1.38
CA SER A 32 11.71 -1.77 -0.81
C SER A 32 12.59 -1.18 -1.89
N ASP A 33 12.89 -1.93 -2.94
CA ASP A 33 13.72 -1.46 -4.05
C ASP A 33 13.07 -0.30 -4.79
N ILE A 34 11.79 -0.41 -5.10
CA ILE A 34 11.07 0.66 -5.79
C ILE A 34 10.96 1.90 -4.89
N ALA A 35 10.66 1.71 -3.61
CA ALA A 35 10.59 2.83 -2.67
C ALA A 35 11.92 3.58 -2.59
N GLN A 36 13.03 2.86 -2.51
CA GLN A 36 14.38 3.46 -2.53
C GLN A 36 14.61 4.25 -3.82
N ASP A 37 14.25 3.70 -4.96
CA ASP A 37 14.40 4.38 -6.25
C ASP A 37 13.58 5.66 -6.31
N VAL A 38 12.36 5.65 -5.78
CA VAL A 38 11.51 6.85 -5.72
C VAL A 38 12.19 7.95 -4.92
N PHE A 39 12.68 7.64 -3.72
CA PHE A 39 13.34 8.62 -2.87
C PHE A 39 14.67 9.08 -3.45
N MET A 40 15.39 8.18 -4.12
CA MET A 40 16.61 8.57 -4.85
C MET A 40 16.32 9.58 -5.94
N LYS A 41 15.24 9.40 -6.69
CA LYS A 41 14.78 10.36 -7.72
C LYS A 41 14.40 11.71 -7.09
N VAL A 42 13.72 11.70 -5.96
CA VAL A 42 13.38 12.93 -5.23
C VAL A 42 14.63 13.73 -4.90
N TRP A 43 15.65 13.06 -4.40
CA TRP A 43 16.92 13.68 -4.06
C TRP A 43 17.68 14.17 -5.29
N THR A 44 17.84 13.30 -6.30
CA THR A 44 18.64 13.60 -7.51
C THR A 44 18.03 14.72 -8.35
N LYS A 45 16.71 14.72 -8.50
CA LYS A 45 15.99 15.73 -9.28
C LYS A 45 15.71 17.02 -8.50
N LYS A 46 16.14 17.07 -7.24
CA LYS A 46 15.94 18.23 -6.35
C LYS A 46 14.48 18.70 -6.33
N ILE A 47 13.57 17.73 -6.18
CA ILE A 47 12.14 18.02 -6.13
C ILE A 47 11.86 18.88 -4.89
N GLU A 48 11.24 20.03 -5.10
CA GLU A 48 10.92 20.94 -4.00
C GLU A 48 9.69 20.44 -3.23
N ILE A 49 9.77 20.58 -1.90
CA ILE A 49 8.63 20.30 -1.03
C ILE A 49 7.71 21.50 -1.09
N THR A 50 6.67 21.43 -1.91
CA THR A 50 5.66 22.47 -1.96
C THR A 50 4.37 21.99 -1.27
N ASN A 51 4.04 22.66 -0.18
CA ASN A 51 2.70 22.72 0.47
C ASN A 51 1.83 21.46 0.36
N GLY A 52 2.27 20.34 0.94
CA GLY A 52 1.44 19.15 1.08
C GLY A 52 1.32 18.25 -0.14
N ASN A 53 1.89 18.63 -1.27
CA ASN A 53 1.82 17.85 -2.51
C ASN A 53 2.85 16.74 -2.61
N ILE A 54 3.85 16.72 -1.72
CA ILE A 54 4.91 15.72 -1.77
C ILE A 54 4.38 14.30 -1.59
N LYS A 55 3.41 14.11 -0.71
CA LYS A 55 2.83 12.80 -0.44
C LYS A 55 2.18 12.22 -1.71
N SER A 56 1.31 13.00 -2.36
CA SER A 56 0.65 12.58 -3.61
C SER A 56 1.66 12.29 -4.72
N LEU A 57 2.70 13.13 -4.82
CA LEU A 57 3.76 12.93 -5.79
C LEU A 57 4.51 11.62 -5.55
N LEU A 58 4.82 11.30 -4.30
CA LEU A 58 5.50 10.06 -3.94
C LEU A 58 4.68 8.83 -4.33
N TYR A 59 3.37 8.85 -4.05
CA TYR A 59 2.48 7.75 -4.46
C TYR A 59 2.41 7.62 -5.98
N LYS A 60 2.34 8.74 -6.70
CA LYS A 60 2.33 8.75 -8.16
C LYS A 60 3.61 8.14 -8.72
N MET A 61 4.76 8.59 -8.23
CA MET A 61 6.07 8.08 -8.66
C MET A 61 6.20 6.58 -8.37
N ALA A 62 5.76 6.15 -7.19
CA ALA A 62 5.80 4.74 -6.80
C ALA A 62 4.93 3.89 -7.73
N GLY A 63 3.72 4.36 -8.05
CA GLY A 63 2.83 3.66 -8.97
C GLY A 63 3.40 3.55 -10.38
N GLU A 64 3.99 4.62 -10.89
CA GLU A 64 4.63 4.64 -12.21
C GLU A 64 5.83 3.68 -12.27
N ASP A 65 6.68 3.71 -11.25
CA ASP A 65 7.83 2.82 -11.17
C ASP A 65 7.42 1.35 -11.04
N PHE A 66 6.35 1.08 -10.29
CA PHE A 66 5.81 -0.27 -10.17
C PHE A 66 5.32 -0.79 -11.53
N ILE A 67 4.58 0.01 -12.27
CA ILE A 67 4.10 -0.37 -13.61
C ILE A 67 5.28 -0.62 -14.54
N SER A 68 6.32 0.20 -14.49
CA SER A 68 7.52 0.01 -15.28
C SER A 68 8.22 -1.32 -14.97
N HIS A 69 8.31 -1.68 -13.69
CA HIS A 69 8.87 -2.97 -13.27
C HIS A 69 8.05 -4.15 -13.77
N LEU A 70 6.73 -4.05 -13.79
CA LEU A 70 5.87 -5.11 -14.31
C LEU A 70 6.07 -5.36 -15.80
N ARG A 71 6.45 -4.35 -16.57
CA ARG A 71 6.73 -4.51 -18.00
C ARG A 71 7.99 -5.32 -18.28
N TYR A 72 8.95 -5.29 -17.36
CA TYR A 72 10.27 -5.90 -17.55
C TYR A 72 10.47 -7.21 -16.78
N LYS A 73 9.64 -7.48 -15.78
CA LYS A 73 9.74 -8.69 -14.95
C LYS A 73 8.36 -9.25 -14.65
N LYS A 74 8.21 -10.59 -14.78
CA LYS A 74 7.08 -11.28 -14.16
C LYS A 74 7.33 -11.27 -12.65
N VAL A 75 6.52 -10.52 -11.92
CA VAL A 75 6.55 -10.53 -10.46
C VAL A 75 5.62 -11.64 -9.98
N GLU A 76 6.18 -12.66 -9.34
CA GLU A 76 5.39 -13.66 -8.63
C GLU A 76 4.95 -13.04 -7.30
N SER A 77 3.64 -12.80 -7.16
CA SER A 77 3.15 -12.26 -5.91
C SER A 77 2.98 -13.35 -4.87
N ASN A 78 3.51 -13.08 -3.68
CA ASN A 78 3.39 -13.94 -2.53
C ASN A 78 2.61 -13.22 -1.44
N TYR A 79 1.38 -12.81 -1.77
CA TYR A 79 0.54 -12.01 -0.90
C TYR A 79 0.29 -12.67 0.46
N LEU A 80 0.15 -14.00 0.50
CA LEU A 80 -0.15 -14.69 1.74
C LEU A 80 0.95 -14.50 2.78
N ASN A 81 2.21 -14.66 2.38
CA ASN A 81 3.34 -14.49 3.29
C ASN A 81 3.58 -13.03 3.65
N THR A 82 3.39 -12.13 2.70
CA THR A 82 3.58 -10.69 2.91
C THR A 82 2.52 -10.13 3.85
N LEU A 83 1.27 -10.53 3.67
CA LEU A 83 0.17 -10.11 4.53
C LEU A 83 0.31 -10.67 5.95
N ASP A 84 0.89 -11.86 6.11
CA ASP A 84 1.27 -12.39 7.42
C ASP A 84 2.18 -11.43 8.17
N PHE A 85 3.24 -10.98 7.50
CA PHE A 85 4.20 -10.06 8.12
C PHE A 85 3.53 -8.76 8.55
N ILE A 86 2.65 -8.21 7.71
CA ILE A 86 1.95 -6.96 8.00
C ILE A 86 0.97 -7.13 9.15
N ILE A 87 0.22 -8.23 9.16
CA ILE A 87 -0.81 -8.48 10.17
C ILE A 87 -0.21 -8.86 11.53
N ILE A 88 0.82 -9.71 11.55
CA ILE A 88 1.48 -10.17 12.78
C ILE A 88 2.06 -9.01 13.57
N ASN A 89 2.60 -8.01 12.90
CA ASN A 89 3.17 -6.85 13.56
C ASN A 89 2.14 -5.98 14.31
N GLN A 90 0.85 -6.27 14.19
CA GLN A 90 -0.22 -5.45 14.77
C GLN A 90 -1.05 -6.14 15.87
N GLU A 91 -0.88 -7.43 16.11
CA GLU A 91 -1.74 -8.15 17.05
C GLU A 91 -1.00 -9.15 17.93
N GLU A 92 -1.53 -9.36 19.14
CA GLU A 92 -1.03 -10.34 20.10
C GLU A 92 -1.44 -11.77 19.72
N ASP A 93 -0.56 -12.72 20.03
CA ASP A 93 -0.75 -14.14 19.77
C ASP A 93 -1.88 -14.77 20.58
N ASP A 94 -2.94 -15.19 19.88
CA ASP A 94 -3.92 -16.12 20.42
C ASP A 94 -4.26 -17.17 19.36
N ASN A 95 -4.20 -18.45 19.71
CA ASN A 95 -4.47 -19.57 18.79
C ASN A 95 -5.86 -19.53 18.16
N PHE A 96 -6.85 -18.96 18.87
CA PHE A 96 -8.20 -18.77 18.34
C PHE A 96 -8.23 -17.80 17.17
N TYR A 97 -7.41 -16.75 17.22
CA TYR A 97 -7.32 -15.76 16.16
C TYR A 97 -6.46 -16.21 14.99
N ALA A 98 -5.58 -17.21 15.16
CA ALA A 98 -4.68 -17.68 14.11
C ALA A 98 -5.42 -18.21 12.89
N GLU A 99 -6.48 -19.01 13.09
CA GLU A 99 -7.30 -19.55 12.00
C GLU A 99 -8.09 -18.45 11.30
N LYS A 100 -8.68 -17.53 12.07
CA LYS A 100 -9.41 -16.39 11.52
C LYS A 100 -8.50 -15.44 10.75
N LYS A 101 -7.28 -15.22 11.24
CA LYS A 101 -6.26 -14.46 10.50
C LYS A 101 -5.93 -15.11 9.17
N LYS A 102 -5.78 -16.42 9.14
CA LYS A 102 -5.47 -17.16 7.93
C LYS A 102 -6.58 -17.04 6.90
N GLU A 103 -7.84 -17.14 7.32
CA GLU A 103 -8.99 -16.97 6.44
C GLU A 103 -9.11 -15.55 5.93
N PHE A 104 -8.91 -14.56 6.80
CA PHE A 104 -8.93 -13.14 6.45
C PHE A 104 -7.82 -12.81 5.45
N LYS A 105 -6.63 -13.30 5.69
CA LYS A 105 -5.48 -13.13 4.81
C LYS A 105 -5.74 -13.71 3.42
N LYS A 106 -6.32 -14.90 3.37
CA LYS A 106 -6.72 -15.53 2.11
C LYS A 106 -7.77 -14.68 1.38
N ALA A 107 -8.76 -14.19 2.10
CA ALA A 107 -9.80 -13.33 1.55
C ALA A 107 -9.22 -12.04 0.97
N LEU A 108 -8.25 -11.44 1.67
CA LEU A 108 -7.54 -10.26 1.16
C LEU A 108 -6.76 -10.55 -0.12
N SER A 109 -6.10 -11.70 -0.18
CA SER A 109 -5.34 -12.09 -1.38
C SER A 109 -6.23 -12.32 -2.60
N GLU A 110 -7.49 -12.66 -2.39
CA GLU A 110 -8.48 -12.88 -3.46
C GLU A 110 -9.13 -11.59 -3.96
N LEU A 111 -8.95 -10.47 -3.25
CA LEU A 111 -9.44 -9.17 -3.71
C LEU A 111 -8.68 -8.73 -4.97
N GLN A 112 -9.38 -8.02 -5.85
CA GLN A 112 -8.72 -7.32 -6.94
C GLN A 112 -7.73 -6.29 -6.36
N GLU A 113 -6.62 -6.06 -7.06
CA GLU A 113 -5.57 -5.16 -6.60
C GLU A 113 -6.10 -3.79 -6.19
N LYS A 114 -6.93 -3.18 -7.02
CA LYS A 114 -7.50 -1.84 -6.76
C LYS A 114 -8.31 -1.79 -5.46
N GLN A 115 -9.05 -2.86 -5.19
CA GLN A 115 -9.88 -2.97 -3.98
C GLN A 115 -9.02 -3.23 -2.76
N ARG A 116 -8.06 -4.14 -2.89
CA ARG A 116 -7.14 -4.49 -1.79
C ARG A 116 -6.34 -3.28 -1.33
N VAL A 117 -5.79 -2.52 -2.27
CA VAL A 117 -4.99 -1.31 -1.95
C VAL A 117 -5.79 -0.32 -1.13
N VAL A 118 -6.99 0.02 -1.56
CA VAL A 118 -7.86 0.97 -0.86
C VAL A 118 -8.23 0.45 0.53
N PHE A 119 -8.61 -0.82 0.61
CA PHE A 119 -8.95 -1.45 1.89
C PHE A 119 -7.78 -1.40 2.87
N MET A 120 -6.59 -1.79 2.42
CA MET A 120 -5.39 -1.83 3.26
C MET A 120 -4.95 -0.42 3.68
N MET A 121 -5.00 0.55 2.77
CA MET A 121 -4.68 1.94 3.12
C MET A 121 -5.64 2.49 4.18
N ASN A 122 -6.92 2.14 4.12
CA ASN A 122 -7.89 2.57 5.12
C ASN A 122 -7.70 1.84 6.45
N LYS A 123 -7.62 0.51 6.43
CA LYS A 123 -7.61 -0.30 7.66
C LYS A 123 -6.24 -0.39 8.32
N MET A 124 -5.17 -0.49 7.56
CA MET A 124 -3.82 -0.64 8.11
C MET A 124 -3.10 0.70 8.26
N ASP A 125 -3.22 1.58 7.27
CA ASP A 125 -2.56 2.89 7.33
C ASP A 125 -3.42 3.94 8.05
N GLY A 126 -4.69 3.64 8.33
CA GLY A 126 -5.59 4.55 9.03
C GLY A 126 -5.98 5.79 8.24
N LEU A 127 -5.88 5.73 6.92
CA LEU A 127 -6.20 6.87 6.07
C LEU A 127 -7.71 6.97 5.83
N THR A 128 -8.21 8.20 5.79
CA THR A 128 -9.59 8.46 5.39
C THR A 128 -9.76 8.28 3.89
N TYR A 129 -10.99 8.13 3.43
CA TYR A 129 -11.27 8.02 2.00
C TYR A 129 -10.78 9.26 1.24
N SER A 130 -10.91 10.43 1.82
CA SER A 130 -10.41 11.68 1.22
C SER A 130 -8.89 11.67 1.10
N GLU A 131 -8.20 11.20 2.12
CA GLU A 131 -6.73 11.09 2.11
C GLU A 131 -6.25 10.07 1.07
N ILE A 132 -6.93 8.93 0.98
CA ILE A 132 -6.63 7.91 -0.03
C ILE A 132 -6.85 8.48 -1.44
N ALA A 133 -7.98 9.16 -1.65
CA ALA A 133 -8.29 9.78 -2.92
C ALA A 133 -7.22 10.78 -3.34
N GLN A 134 -6.78 11.63 -2.42
CA GLN A 134 -5.72 12.59 -2.66
C GLN A 134 -4.39 11.88 -2.99
N SER A 135 -4.04 10.85 -2.23
CA SER A 135 -2.79 10.10 -2.43
C SER A 135 -2.75 9.41 -3.79
N LEU A 136 -3.87 8.85 -4.24
CA LEU A 136 -3.93 8.07 -5.47
C LEU A 136 -4.36 8.90 -6.69
N GLY A 137 -4.67 10.17 -6.50
CA GLY A 137 -5.13 11.04 -7.60
C GLY A 137 -6.50 10.64 -8.14
N LEU A 138 -7.38 10.14 -7.28
CA LEU A 138 -8.72 9.69 -7.64
C LEU A 138 -9.79 10.52 -6.92
N SER A 139 -11.03 10.43 -7.40
CA SER A 139 -12.14 11.06 -6.71
C SER A 139 -12.51 10.27 -5.44
N LYS A 140 -13.10 10.96 -4.48
CA LYS A 140 -13.62 10.32 -3.26
C LYS A 140 -14.66 9.26 -3.60
N LYS A 141 -15.52 9.53 -4.59
CA LYS A 141 -16.51 8.55 -5.07
C LYS A 141 -15.88 7.27 -5.60
N ALA A 142 -14.76 7.39 -6.32
CA ALA A 142 -14.02 6.22 -6.80
C ALA A 142 -13.51 5.38 -5.63
N ILE A 143 -12.98 6.02 -4.59
CA ILE A 143 -12.52 5.33 -3.39
C ILE A 143 -13.69 4.66 -2.66
N GLU A 144 -14.80 5.36 -2.50
CA GLU A 144 -16.02 4.79 -1.87
C GLU A 144 -16.49 3.55 -2.62
N LYS A 145 -16.50 3.61 -3.96
CA LYS A 145 -16.89 2.47 -4.80
C LYS A 145 -15.95 1.29 -4.61
N ARG A 146 -14.65 1.52 -4.68
CA ARG A 146 -13.64 0.47 -4.49
C ARG A 146 -13.74 -0.15 -3.10
N MET A 147 -13.94 0.67 -2.08
CA MET A 147 -14.10 0.18 -0.71
C MET A 147 -15.38 -0.62 -0.52
N SER A 148 -16.48 -0.15 -1.09
CA SER A 148 -17.75 -0.88 -1.07
C SER A 148 -17.62 -2.25 -1.73
N GLN A 149 -16.96 -2.33 -2.87
CA GLN A 149 -16.70 -3.59 -3.57
C GLN A 149 -15.79 -4.50 -2.76
N ALA A 150 -14.74 -3.94 -2.14
CA ALA A 150 -13.85 -4.70 -1.27
C ALA A 150 -14.60 -5.32 -0.10
N LEU A 151 -15.40 -4.52 0.59
CA LEU A 151 -16.18 -4.97 1.74
C LEU A 151 -17.21 -6.03 1.36
N SER A 152 -17.88 -5.85 0.22
CA SER A 152 -18.84 -6.85 -0.29
C SER A 152 -18.15 -8.18 -0.59
N THR A 153 -17.02 -8.16 -1.27
CA THR A 153 -16.26 -9.37 -1.59
C THR A 153 -15.74 -10.06 -0.34
N LEU A 154 -15.19 -9.29 0.61
CA LEU A 154 -14.73 -9.83 1.88
C LEU A 154 -15.87 -10.46 2.68
N LYS A 155 -17.02 -9.81 2.70
CA LYS A 155 -18.20 -10.35 3.38
C LYS A 155 -18.64 -11.68 2.80
N ILE A 156 -18.67 -11.80 1.47
CA ILE A 156 -19.01 -13.05 0.78
C ILE A 156 -17.99 -14.14 1.11
N ASN A 157 -16.71 -13.82 0.99
CA ASN A 157 -15.63 -14.80 1.21
C ASN A 157 -15.50 -15.23 2.68
N LEU A 158 -15.96 -14.41 3.61
CA LEU A 158 -15.90 -14.68 5.05
C LEU A 158 -17.23 -15.15 5.63
N GLN A 159 -18.28 -15.27 4.83
CA GLN A 159 -19.60 -15.67 5.30
C GLN A 159 -19.68 -17.11 5.79
N VAL A 160 -18.65 -17.89 5.56
CA VAL A 160 -18.57 -19.29 6.04
C VAL A 160 -18.23 -19.34 7.53
N LEU A 161 -18.06 -18.20 8.16
CA LEU A 161 -17.75 -18.08 9.57
C LEU A 161 -19.00 -17.99 10.44
#